data_1f9e7a4c5f00ac203a0db265ea9d07bf
#
_entry.id   1f9e7a4c5f00ac203a0db265ea9d07bf
#
_cell.length_a   1.000
_cell.length_b   1.000
_cell.length_c   1.000
_cell.angle_alpha   90.00
_cell.angle_beta   90.00
_cell.angle_gamma   90.00
#
_symmetry.space_group_name_H-M   'P 1'
#
loop_
_entity.id
_entity.type
_entity.pdbx_description
1 polymer ?
#
loop_
_entity_poly.entity_id
_entity_poly.type
_entity_poly.pdbx_seq_one_letter_code
_entity_poly.pdbx_strand_id
1 'polypeptide(L)'
;GIFEVTADDFYRNSMKLFGYDALDYKLMGIRDIFKNASKIYAGRINGDNAKKASCAFGEARYTGLRGNDIKISVYTDPDDSSYKNVYVYVGTTVVDTQRVKTMAELKDNNFVVWKRNATLTNTASTPMTGGNNGSTTGQTVEKFLESIENYSFNALAVISDNESISQLVAEYTKRMRDTVGKKFQAVIHNYFADYEGVINIDPYAVSDEDYFLAYWVAGAVAGCEINESLTNKVYDGEIEIDSIYTQSELENKIKSGEFVFHRVGDKMRVLKDINSFVNVTTEKGKMFQNNQTVRICDQIATDVAVLFEEYYMGKVPNDTSGRNSLWADLVKYHEKLVNIRALDEFDEEAISVEMGDSKNSVVIYEKICPVNSMEQLYMKVTLE
;
A
#
# COMPACT_ATOMS: atom_id res chain seq x y z
N GLY A 1 -0.66 -6.97 14.01
CA GLY A 1 -1.88 -6.30 13.55
C GLY A 1 -1.56 -5.28 12.47
N ILE A 2 -2.62 -4.75 11.86
CA ILE A 2 -2.52 -3.64 10.91
C ILE A 2 -2.47 -2.33 11.69
N PHE A 3 -1.69 -1.37 11.21
CA PHE A 3 -1.65 -0.02 11.75
C PHE A 3 -1.57 1.01 10.61
N GLU A 4 -2.25 2.12 10.82
CA GLU A 4 -2.29 3.24 9.88
C GLU A 4 -1.11 4.16 10.15
N VAL A 5 -0.46 4.65 9.08
CA VAL A 5 0.64 5.61 9.15
C VAL A 5 0.45 6.65 8.06
N THR A 6 0.46 7.93 8.43
CA THR A 6 0.55 9.04 7.49
C THR A 6 2.01 9.40 7.23
N ALA A 7 2.29 10.16 6.16
CA ALA A 7 3.64 10.64 5.89
C ALA A 7 4.20 11.47 7.07
N ASP A 8 3.39 12.33 7.67
CA ASP A 8 3.75 13.12 8.84
C ASP A 8 4.12 12.26 10.05
N ASP A 9 3.29 11.23 10.34
CA ASP A 9 3.56 10.31 11.45
C ASP A 9 4.83 9.50 11.21
N PHE A 10 5.08 9.10 9.97
CA PHE A 10 6.29 8.39 9.61
C PHE A 10 7.54 9.21 9.95
N TYR A 11 7.64 10.42 9.45
CA TYR A 11 8.85 11.24 9.68
C TYR A 11 9.03 11.69 11.13
N ARG A 12 7.95 11.88 11.88
CA ARG A 12 8.01 12.29 13.31
C ARG A 12 8.18 11.13 14.27
N ASN A 13 7.62 9.97 13.97
CA ASN A 13 7.44 8.87 14.91
C ASN A 13 8.01 7.53 14.42
N SER A 14 8.84 7.50 13.38
CA SER A 14 9.36 6.25 12.77
C SER A 14 10.00 5.31 13.77
N MET A 15 10.81 5.83 14.69
CA MET A 15 11.43 5.05 15.75
C MET A 15 10.39 4.32 16.62
N LYS A 16 9.28 4.98 16.92
CA LYS A 16 8.19 4.40 17.73
C LYS A 16 7.35 3.40 16.94
N LEU A 17 7.12 3.65 15.65
CA LEU A 17 6.27 2.84 14.77
C LEU A 17 7.00 1.60 14.24
N PHE A 18 8.22 1.79 13.76
CA PHE A 18 9.01 0.77 13.06
C PHE A 18 10.26 0.32 13.82
N GLY A 19 10.66 1.04 14.89
CA GLY A 19 11.87 0.76 15.63
C GLY A 19 13.16 1.27 14.99
N TYR A 20 13.06 2.07 13.91
CA TYR A 20 14.17 2.66 13.15
C TYR A 20 13.92 4.15 12.93
N ASP A 21 14.99 4.92 12.76
CA ASP A 21 14.90 6.30 12.31
C ASP A 21 14.31 6.36 10.89
N ALA A 22 13.60 7.43 10.54
CA ALA A 22 12.98 7.59 9.24
C ALA A 22 14.00 7.54 8.08
N LEU A 23 15.24 7.93 8.33
CA LEU A 23 16.33 7.91 7.34
C LEU A 23 17.12 6.60 7.32
N ASP A 24 16.79 5.63 8.20
CA ASP A 24 17.44 4.32 8.17
C ASP A 24 17.16 3.62 6.83
N TYR A 25 18.20 2.94 6.28
CA TYR A 25 18.07 2.25 4.99
C TYR A 25 16.96 1.18 4.97
N LYS A 26 16.68 0.57 6.13
CA LYS A 26 15.59 -0.42 6.27
C LYS A 26 14.21 0.16 6.04
N LEU A 27 14.05 1.47 6.09
CA LEU A 27 12.80 2.17 5.85
C LEU A 27 12.75 2.87 4.49
N MET A 28 13.75 2.65 3.60
CA MET A 28 13.76 3.26 2.26
C MET A 28 12.49 2.97 1.46
N GLY A 29 11.98 1.73 1.49
CA GLY A 29 10.74 1.38 0.80
C GLY A 29 9.52 2.14 1.32
N ILE A 30 9.43 2.37 2.63
CA ILE A 30 8.36 3.20 3.21
C ILE A 30 8.49 4.65 2.76
N ARG A 31 9.73 5.19 2.69
CA ARG A 31 9.97 6.53 2.12
C ARG A 31 9.54 6.60 0.66
N ASP A 32 9.83 5.56 -0.12
CA ASP A 32 9.45 5.48 -1.52
C ASP A 32 7.94 5.48 -1.73
N ILE A 33 7.16 4.81 -0.88
CA ILE A 33 5.70 4.93 -0.90
C ILE A 33 5.28 6.38 -0.65
N PHE A 34 5.83 7.02 0.40
CA PHE A 34 5.44 8.38 0.79
C PHE A 34 5.92 9.49 -0.16
N LYS A 35 6.69 9.18 -1.19
CA LYS A 35 6.93 10.14 -2.29
C LYS A 35 5.66 10.46 -3.08
N ASN A 36 4.70 9.55 -3.10
CA ASN A 36 3.48 9.68 -3.90
C ASN A 36 2.19 9.45 -3.07
N ALA A 37 2.19 8.54 -2.12
CA ALA A 37 1.03 8.24 -1.29
C ALA A 37 0.98 9.10 -0.02
N SER A 38 -0.22 9.41 0.47
CA SER A 38 -0.43 10.20 1.70
C SER A 38 -0.51 9.34 2.96
N LYS A 39 -0.92 8.08 2.83
CA LYS A 39 -1.22 7.17 3.93
C LYS A 39 -0.96 5.71 3.55
N ILE A 40 -0.51 4.92 4.51
CA ILE A 40 -0.35 3.47 4.37
C ILE A 40 -1.05 2.73 5.52
N TYR A 41 -1.52 1.54 5.21
CA TYR A 41 -1.87 0.50 6.18
C TYR A 41 -0.75 -0.54 6.17
N ALA A 42 0.02 -0.60 7.24
CA ALA A 42 1.17 -1.48 7.33
C ALA A 42 0.89 -2.69 8.21
N GLY A 43 1.39 -3.84 7.82
CA GLY A 43 1.33 -5.06 8.59
C GLY A 43 2.57 -5.91 8.45
N ARG A 44 2.95 -6.58 9.53
CA ARG A 44 4.12 -7.43 9.57
C ARG A 44 3.74 -8.88 9.24
N ILE A 45 4.35 -9.44 8.20
CA ILE A 45 4.09 -10.82 7.73
C ILE A 45 5.13 -11.85 8.20
N ASN A 46 6.29 -11.45 8.72
CA ASN A 46 7.35 -12.35 9.23
C ASN A 46 7.22 -12.61 10.73
N GLY A 47 6.01 -12.86 11.23
CA GLY A 47 5.73 -13.01 12.66
C GLY A 47 5.64 -14.44 13.17
N ASP A 48 5.67 -15.45 12.29
CA ASP A 48 5.55 -16.84 12.71
C ASP A 48 6.79 -17.30 13.47
N ASN A 49 6.58 -17.83 14.69
CA ASN A 49 7.65 -18.22 15.61
C ASN A 49 8.62 -17.10 16.05
N ALA A 50 8.24 -15.84 15.85
CA ALA A 50 9.03 -14.70 16.32
C ALA A 50 9.10 -14.63 17.85
N LYS A 51 10.27 -14.26 18.38
CA LYS A 51 10.50 -14.15 19.82
C LYS A 51 10.80 -12.73 20.27
N LYS A 52 10.39 -12.39 21.47
CA LYS A 52 10.76 -11.13 22.14
C LYS A 52 12.15 -11.22 22.75
N ALA A 53 12.90 -10.14 22.66
CA ALA A 53 14.11 -9.99 23.49
C ALA A 53 13.71 -9.69 24.93
N SER A 54 14.54 -10.10 25.88
CA SER A 54 14.29 -9.87 27.31
C SER A 54 15.58 -9.67 28.09
N CYS A 55 15.46 -9.04 29.27
CA CYS A 55 16.51 -8.90 30.24
C CYS A 55 15.97 -9.06 31.67
N ALA A 56 16.78 -8.80 32.67
CA ALA A 56 16.36 -8.86 34.07
C ALA A 56 15.20 -7.93 34.40
N PHE A 57 15.15 -6.74 33.80
CA PHE A 57 14.17 -5.69 34.12
C PHE A 57 12.87 -5.76 33.32
N GLY A 58 12.88 -6.35 32.11
CA GLY A 58 11.72 -6.33 31.24
C GLY A 58 11.88 -7.19 29.99
N GLU A 59 10.88 -7.12 29.13
CA GLU A 59 10.91 -7.72 27.80
C GLU A 59 10.59 -6.65 26.74
N ALA A 60 11.07 -6.86 25.52
CA ALA A 60 10.70 -6.04 24.38
C ALA A 60 9.19 -6.10 24.15
N ARG A 61 8.56 -4.97 23.85
CA ARG A 61 7.12 -4.91 23.59
C ARG A 61 6.71 -5.78 22.41
N TYR A 62 7.54 -5.80 21.37
CA TYR A 62 7.31 -6.54 20.13
C TYR A 62 8.37 -7.63 19.93
N THR A 63 7.99 -8.66 19.20
CA THR A 63 8.91 -9.72 18.77
C THR A 63 9.84 -9.21 17.67
N GLY A 64 11.04 -9.78 17.56
CA GLY A 64 11.98 -9.49 16.47
C GLY A 64 13.40 -9.20 16.91
N LEU A 65 14.32 -9.22 15.96
CA LEU A 65 15.74 -8.95 16.18
C LEU A 65 16.00 -7.55 16.76
N ARG A 66 15.17 -6.56 16.40
CA ARG A 66 15.31 -5.18 16.87
C ARG A 66 15.23 -5.06 18.40
N GLY A 67 14.52 -5.99 19.05
CA GLY A 67 14.48 -6.05 20.51
C GLY A 67 15.84 -6.25 21.16
N ASN A 68 16.82 -6.88 20.46
CA ASN A 68 18.18 -7.08 20.99
C ASN A 68 19.00 -5.78 21.03
N ASP A 69 18.59 -4.74 20.32
CA ASP A 69 19.23 -3.43 20.36
C ASP A 69 18.76 -2.57 21.54
N ILE A 70 17.75 -3.06 22.29
CA ILE A 70 17.26 -2.37 23.49
C ILE A 70 18.24 -2.59 24.65
N LYS A 71 18.60 -1.50 25.32
CA LYS A 71 19.45 -1.50 26.52
C LYS A 71 18.78 -0.67 27.60
N ILE A 72 18.92 -1.11 28.84
CA ILE A 72 18.41 -0.42 30.02
C ILE A 72 19.57 -0.01 30.89
N SER A 73 19.60 1.27 31.27
CA SER A 73 20.56 1.82 32.26
C SER A 73 19.77 2.35 33.44
N VAL A 74 20.29 2.10 34.64
CA VAL A 74 19.68 2.51 35.91
C VAL A 74 20.74 3.21 36.77
N TYR A 75 20.51 4.45 37.12
CA TYR A 75 21.38 5.24 37.97
C TYR A 75 20.63 5.77 39.18
N THR A 76 21.30 5.87 40.33
CA THR A 76 20.75 6.60 41.47
C THR A 76 20.63 8.07 41.11
N ASP A 77 19.49 8.64 41.42
CA ASP A 77 19.24 10.08 41.19
C ASP A 77 20.23 10.90 42.04
N PRO A 78 20.93 11.90 41.45
CA PRO A 78 21.93 12.68 42.15
C PRO A 78 21.35 13.60 43.24
N ASP A 79 20.10 14.03 43.05
CA ASP A 79 19.45 14.97 43.95
C ASP A 79 18.70 14.27 45.10
N ASP A 80 18.21 13.04 44.87
CA ASP A 80 17.51 12.24 45.87
C ASP A 80 17.83 10.73 45.68
N SER A 81 18.68 10.23 46.52
CA SER A 81 19.17 8.82 46.48
C SER A 81 18.06 7.78 46.65
N SER A 82 16.84 8.18 47.06
CA SER A 82 15.68 7.27 47.14
C SER A 82 15.07 6.99 45.77
N TYR A 83 15.42 7.79 44.74
CA TYR A 83 14.98 7.61 43.37
C TYR A 83 16.07 6.99 42.50
N LYS A 84 15.60 6.38 41.40
CA LYS A 84 16.42 5.90 40.29
C LYS A 84 15.96 6.54 38.99
N ASN A 85 16.92 6.93 38.19
CA ASN A 85 16.70 7.34 36.80
C ASN A 85 16.92 6.14 35.90
N VAL A 86 15.85 5.70 35.20
CA VAL A 86 15.82 4.55 34.30
C VAL A 86 15.77 5.06 32.89
N TYR A 87 16.78 4.70 32.10
CA TYR A 87 16.89 5.07 30.69
C TYR A 87 16.70 3.84 29.82
N VAL A 88 15.88 3.97 28.78
CA VAL A 88 15.73 2.96 27.72
C VAL A 88 16.39 3.48 26.46
N TYR A 89 17.27 2.69 25.91
CA TYR A 89 17.97 2.95 24.65
C TYR A 89 17.54 1.97 23.59
N VAL A 90 17.46 2.41 22.34
CA VAL A 90 17.46 1.56 21.15
C VAL A 90 18.71 1.89 20.35
N GLY A 91 19.68 0.98 20.32
CA GLY A 91 21.03 1.28 19.84
C GLY A 91 21.73 2.30 20.73
N THR A 92 21.93 3.50 20.22
CA THR A 92 22.53 4.64 20.93
C THR A 92 21.53 5.73 21.33
N THR A 93 20.28 5.65 20.82
CA THR A 93 19.26 6.66 21.02
C THR A 93 18.46 6.40 22.29
N VAL A 94 18.34 7.39 23.17
CA VAL A 94 17.44 7.36 24.33
C VAL A 94 16.02 7.49 23.83
N VAL A 95 15.16 6.50 24.12
CA VAL A 95 13.76 6.48 23.66
C VAL A 95 12.75 6.65 24.79
N ASP A 96 13.19 6.46 26.04
CA ASP A 96 12.37 6.70 27.23
C ASP A 96 13.25 6.98 28.46
N THR A 97 12.75 7.80 29.37
CA THR A 97 13.39 8.12 30.65
C THR A 97 12.31 8.19 31.73
N GLN A 98 12.52 7.46 32.83
CA GLN A 98 11.61 7.49 33.97
C GLN A 98 12.37 7.65 35.28
N ARG A 99 11.86 8.46 36.19
CA ARG A 99 12.35 8.67 37.55
C ARG A 99 11.40 7.98 38.54
N VAL A 100 11.85 6.94 39.18
CA VAL A 100 11.01 6.06 40.04
C VAL A 100 11.76 5.60 41.27
N LYS A 101 11.05 5.15 42.30
CA LYS A 101 11.65 4.50 43.49
C LYS A 101 11.73 3.01 43.33
N THR A 102 10.76 2.40 42.68
CA THR A 102 10.64 0.93 42.57
C THR A 102 10.27 0.50 41.14
N MET A 103 10.48 -0.77 40.81
CA MET A 103 10.03 -1.36 39.54
C MET A 103 8.52 -1.28 39.35
N ALA A 104 7.73 -1.27 40.42
CA ALA A 104 6.27 -1.21 40.34
C ALA A 104 5.76 0.15 39.79
N GLU A 105 6.52 1.21 39.97
CA GLU A 105 6.18 2.56 39.50
C GLU A 105 6.49 2.79 38.01
N LEU A 106 7.36 1.96 37.41
CA LEU A 106 7.68 2.06 35.99
C LEU A 106 6.44 1.88 35.13
N LYS A 107 6.25 2.73 34.15
CA LYS A 107 5.17 2.62 33.17
C LYS A 107 5.70 1.96 31.91
N ASP A 108 4.96 1.01 31.36
CA ASP A 108 5.27 0.40 30.09
C ASP A 108 5.28 1.47 29.00
N ASN A 109 6.23 1.35 28.09
CA ASN A 109 6.38 2.28 26.97
C ASN A 109 6.24 1.55 25.62
N ASN A 110 6.54 2.22 24.53
CA ASN A 110 6.42 1.63 23.19
C ASN A 110 7.49 0.56 22.89
N PHE A 111 8.52 0.42 23.71
CA PHE A 111 9.66 -0.45 23.49
C PHE A 111 9.75 -1.58 24.53
N VAL A 112 9.37 -1.30 25.78
CA VAL A 112 9.58 -2.20 26.93
C VAL A 112 8.29 -2.41 27.72
N VAL A 113 8.05 -3.67 28.09
CA VAL A 113 7.09 -4.12 29.10
C VAL A 113 7.89 -4.53 30.33
N TRP A 114 7.64 -3.91 31.49
CA TRP A 114 8.44 -4.07 32.67
C TRP A 114 8.06 -5.30 33.51
N LYS A 115 9.05 -5.98 34.04
CA LYS A 115 8.87 -7.07 35.05
C LYS A 115 8.68 -6.47 36.43
N ARG A 116 7.44 -6.25 36.85
CA ARG A 116 7.07 -5.56 38.09
C ARG A 116 7.71 -6.13 39.37
N ASN A 117 8.05 -7.42 39.38
CA ASN A 117 8.62 -8.10 40.51
C ASN A 117 10.17 -8.13 40.49
N ALA A 118 10.81 -7.51 39.50
CA ALA A 118 12.27 -7.43 39.45
C ALA A 118 12.82 -6.43 40.47
N THR A 119 14.08 -6.58 40.82
CA THR A 119 14.78 -5.62 41.70
C THR A 119 15.43 -4.54 40.86
N LEU A 120 15.17 -3.27 41.19
CA LEU A 120 15.75 -2.12 40.47
C LEU A 120 17.19 -1.83 40.97
N THR A 121 18.16 -2.52 40.40
CA THR A 121 19.59 -2.35 40.70
C THR A 121 20.27 -1.39 39.74
N ASN A 122 21.27 -0.64 40.23
CA ASN A 122 22.09 0.22 39.36
C ASN A 122 22.85 -0.61 38.32
N THR A 123 22.81 -0.15 37.09
CA THR A 123 23.54 -0.74 35.98
C THR A 123 23.87 0.33 34.92
N ALA A 124 25.07 0.30 34.40
CA ALA A 124 25.47 1.19 33.30
C ALA A 124 24.81 0.79 31.98
N SER A 125 24.61 -0.51 31.76
CA SER A 125 23.92 -1.03 30.56
C SER A 125 23.55 -2.50 30.75
N THR A 126 22.26 -2.81 30.60
CA THR A 126 21.75 -4.20 30.57
C THR A 126 21.08 -4.39 29.20
N PRO A 127 21.72 -5.10 28.25
CA PRO A 127 21.13 -5.37 26.96
C PRO A 127 19.99 -6.40 27.06
N MET A 128 18.98 -6.27 26.21
CA MET A 128 18.01 -7.34 25.97
C MET A 128 18.56 -8.33 24.96
N THR A 129 18.22 -9.61 25.10
CA THR A 129 18.69 -10.71 24.25
C THR A 129 17.58 -11.70 23.95
N GLY A 130 17.79 -12.57 22.96
CA GLY A 130 16.85 -13.64 22.61
C GLY A 130 15.72 -13.24 21.66
N GLY A 131 15.70 -11.99 21.20
CA GLY A 131 14.79 -11.53 20.17
C GLY A 131 15.11 -12.17 18.82
N ASN A 132 14.09 -12.63 18.12
CA ASN A 132 14.24 -13.29 16.81
C ASN A 132 13.07 -12.89 15.91
N ASN A 133 13.38 -12.62 14.63
CA ASN A 133 12.37 -12.51 13.59
C ASN A 133 11.80 -13.90 13.33
N GLY A 134 10.49 -13.96 13.08
CA GLY A 134 9.88 -15.17 12.57
C GLY A 134 10.12 -15.34 11.07
N SER A 135 9.45 -16.31 10.50
CA SER A 135 9.41 -16.56 9.07
C SER A 135 8.15 -15.97 8.43
N THR A 136 8.25 -15.71 7.13
CA THR A 136 7.10 -15.44 6.26
C THR A 136 6.64 -16.76 5.67
N THR A 137 5.36 -17.09 5.86
CA THR A 137 4.72 -18.29 5.32
C THR A 137 3.44 -17.89 4.60
N GLY A 138 2.90 -18.73 3.72
CA GLY A 138 1.57 -18.51 3.13
C GLY A 138 0.51 -18.18 4.17
N GLN A 139 0.51 -18.87 5.31
CA GLN A 139 -0.43 -18.64 6.41
C GLN A 139 -0.29 -17.24 7.05
N THR A 140 0.94 -16.72 7.18
CA THR A 140 1.14 -15.36 7.73
C THR A 140 0.69 -14.29 6.74
N VAL A 141 0.84 -14.54 5.45
CA VAL A 141 0.33 -13.67 4.38
C VAL A 141 -1.21 -13.73 4.33
N GLU A 142 -1.82 -14.92 4.37
CA GLU A 142 -3.29 -15.06 4.45
C GLU A 142 -3.88 -14.28 5.61
N LYS A 143 -3.34 -14.43 6.82
CA LYS A 143 -3.78 -13.66 8.00
C LYS A 143 -3.63 -12.14 7.83
N PHE A 144 -2.59 -11.70 7.12
CA PHE A 144 -2.43 -10.30 6.78
C PHE A 144 -3.53 -9.85 5.81
N LEU A 145 -3.76 -10.61 4.73
CA LEU A 145 -4.79 -10.31 3.73
C LEU A 145 -6.20 -10.30 4.34
N GLU A 146 -6.54 -11.26 5.18
CA GLU A 146 -7.80 -11.26 5.95
C GLU A 146 -7.95 -10.02 6.83
N SER A 147 -6.87 -9.59 7.49
CA SER A 147 -6.91 -8.44 8.40
C SER A 147 -7.04 -7.10 7.69
N ILE A 148 -6.68 -6.99 6.40
CA ILE A 148 -6.87 -5.78 5.60
C ILE A 148 -8.23 -5.72 4.89
N GLU A 149 -9.04 -6.77 4.90
CA GLU A 149 -10.34 -6.78 4.21
C GLU A 149 -11.30 -5.67 4.66
N ASN A 150 -11.16 -5.18 5.88
CA ASN A 150 -12.01 -4.10 6.41
C ASN A 150 -11.48 -2.68 6.12
N TYR A 151 -10.32 -2.56 5.46
CA TYR A 151 -9.72 -1.27 5.11
C TYR A 151 -9.97 -0.93 3.65
N SER A 152 -10.07 0.37 3.34
CA SER A 152 -10.13 0.86 1.97
C SER A 152 -8.76 1.40 1.56
N PHE A 153 -8.26 0.94 0.41
CA PHE A 153 -6.97 1.33 -0.14
C PHE A 153 -6.97 1.20 -1.66
N ASN A 154 -6.10 1.94 -2.35
CA ASN A 154 -6.03 1.98 -3.80
C ASN A 154 -5.00 0.97 -4.37
N ALA A 155 -3.94 0.70 -3.61
CA ALA A 155 -2.90 -0.24 -4.01
C ALA A 155 -2.52 -1.18 -2.88
N LEU A 156 -2.20 -2.43 -3.22
CA LEU A 156 -1.68 -3.45 -2.32
C LEU A 156 -0.30 -3.90 -2.81
N ALA A 157 0.72 -3.80 -1.95
CA ALA A 157 2.05 -4.37 -2.23
C ALA A 157 2.42 -5.40 -1.18
N VAL A 158 2.86 -6.56 -1.62
CA VAL A 158 3.54 -7.56 -0.76
C VAL A 158 4.97 -7.69 -1.25
N ILE A 159 5.90 -7.32 -0.39
CA ILE A 159 7.31 -7.24 -0.73
C ILE A 159 7.92 -8.63 -0.56
N SER A 160 7.97 -9.36 -1.65
CA SER A 160 8.46 -10.74 -1.70
C SER A 160 8.88 -11.12 -3.11
N ASP A 161 9.89 -11.95 -3.21
CA ASP A 161 10.36 -12.66 -4.41
C ASP A 161 9.79 -14.09 -4.52
N ASN A 162 8.94 -14.50 -3.56
CA ASN A 162 8.38 -15.84 -3.49
C ASN A 162 7.14 -15.96 -4.38
N GLU A 163 7.22 -16.79 -5.43
CA GLU A 163 6.15 -17.00 -6.41
C GLU A 163 4.82 -17.46 -5.76
N SER A 164 4.90 -18.33 -4.74
CA SER A 164 3.67 -18.81 -4.06
C SER A 164 2.96 -17.67 -3.30
N ILE A 165 3.71 -16.69 -2.77
CA ILE A 165 3.14 -15.49 -2.14
C ILE A 165 2.54 -14.59 -3.21
N SER A 166 3.23 -14.40 -4.33
CA SER A 166 2.73 -13.63 -5.47
C SER A 166 1.42 -14.19 -6.02
N GLN A 167 1.34 -15.51 -6.18
CA GLN A 167 0.12 -16.20 -6.57
C GLN A 167 -1.03 -15.98 -5.58
N LEU A 168 -0.76 -16.15 -4.29
CA LEU A 168 -1.75 -15.96 -3.22
C LEU A 168 -2.33 -14.54 -3.23
N VAL A 169 -1.47 -13.52 -3.40
CA VAL A 169 -1.90 -12.12 -3.48
C VAL A 169 -2.71 -11.85 -4.75
N ALA A 170 -2.32 -12.42 -5.89
CA ALA A 170 -3.04 -12.26 -7.14
C ALA A 170 -4.46 -12.87 -7.05
N GLU A 171 -4.59 -14.10 -6.53
CA GLU A 171 -5.88 -14.76 -6.34
C GLU A 171 -6.76 -14.02 -5.30
N TYR A 172 -6.16 -13.54 -4.21
CA TYR A 172 -6.85 -12.69 -3.26
C TYR A 172 -7.39 -11.42 -3.93
N THR A 173 -6.58 -10.74 -4.73
CA THR A 173 -6.95 -9.52 -5.45
C THR A 173 -8.13 -9.78 -6.38
N LYS A 174 -8.07 -10.88 -7.15
CA LYS A 174 -9.15 -11.29 -8.05
C LYS A 174 -10.44 -11.55 -7.28
N ARG A 175 -10.40 -12.32 -6.20
CA ARG A 175 -11.57 -12.60 -5.35
C ARG A 175 -12.17 -11.30 -4.79
N MET A 176 -11.35 -10.39 -4.28
CA MET A 176 -11.82 -9.14 -3.69
C MET A 176 -12.47 -8.24 -4.74
N ARG A 177 -11.89 -8.14 -5.94
CA ARG A 177 -12.41 -7.30 -7.01
C ARG A 177 -13.66 -7.87 -7.67
N ASP A 178 -13.65 -9.17 -8.00
CA ASP A 178 -14.70 -9.79 -8.82
C ASP A 178 -15.87 -10.35 -7.97
N THR A 179 -15.60 -10.80 -6.75
CA THR A 179 -16.63 -11.43 -5.89
C THR A 179 -17.12 -10.49 -4.78
N VAL A 180 -16.20 -9.81 -4.09
CA VAL A 180 -16.54 -8.93 -2.96
C VAL A 180 -16.92 -7.53 -3.42
N GLY A 181 -16.38 -7.08 -4.57
CA GLY A 181 -16.63 -5.76 -5.14
C GLY A 181 -15.66 -4.67 -4.66
N LYS A 182 -14.64 -5.00 -3.87
CA LYS A 182 -13.60 -4.05 -3.44
C LYS A 182 -12.57 -3.83 -4.54
N LYS A 183 -12.40 -2.58 -4.96
CA LYS A 183 -11.54 -2.19 -6.08
C LYS A 183 -10.21 -1.63 -5.58
N PHE A 184 -9.12 -2.26 -6.00
CA PHE A 184 -7.72 -1.84 -5.81
C PHE A 184 -6.84 -2.59 -6.79
N GLN A 185 -5.59 -2.17 -6.98
CA GLN A 185 -4.62 -2.93 -7.78
C GLN A 185 -3.52 -3.50 -6.87
N ALA A 186 -3.16 -4.76 -7.08
CA ALA A 186 -1.99 -5.36 -6.45
C ALA A 186 -0.74 -5.09 -7.29
N VAL A 187 0.33 -4.68 -6.64
CA VAL A 187 1.64 -4.46 -7.25
C VAL A 187 2.55 -5.60 -6.85
N ILE A 188 2.91 -6.44 -7.80
CA ILE A 188 3.64 -7.68 -7.59
C ILE A 188 4.89 -7.68 -8.47
N HIS A 189 6.01 -8.11 -7.91
CA HIS A 189 7.26 -8.23 -8.62
C HIS A 189 7.32 -9.56 -9.39
N ASN A 190 7.68 -9.49 -10.68
CA ASN A 190 7.96 -10.63 -11.55
C ASN A 190 6.92 -11.76 -11.48
N TYR A 191 5.62 -11.40 -11.55
CA TYR A 191 4.54 -12.38 -11.54
C TYR A 191 3.46 -12.02 -12.56
N PHE A 192 3.29 -12.87 -13.56
CA PHE A 192 2.30 -12.71 -14.61
C PHE A 192 0.94 -13.32 -14.20
N ALA A 193 -0.03 -12.48 -13.92
CA ALA A 193 -1.37 -12.88 -13.47
C ALA A 193 -2.43 -12.89 -14.59
N ASP A 194 -2.15 -12.23 -15.72
CA ASP A 194 -3.12 -11.98 -16.81
C ASP A 194 -4.45 -11.40 -16.30
N TYR A 195 -4.34 -10.37 -15.45
CA TYR A 195 -5.48 -9.77 -14.77
C TYR A 195 -5.28 -8.26 -14.57
N GLU A 196 -6.33 -7.45 -14.86
CA GLU A 196 -6.26 -5.98 -14.79
C GLU A 196 -6.05 -5.43 -13.37
N GLY A 197 -6.37 -6.22 -12.36
CA GLY A 197 -6.14 -5.87 -10.96
C GLY A 197 -4.71 -6.12 -10.47
N VAL A 198 -3.80 -6.63 -11.33
CA VAL A 198 -2.41 -6.94 -10.97
C VAL A 198 -1.44 -6.20 -11.88
N ILE A 199 -0.57 -5.40 -11.29
CA ILE A 199 0.56 -4.75 -11.96
C ILE A 199 1.79 -5.64 -11.75
N ASN A 200 2.33 -6.18 -12.85
CA ASN A 200 3.52 -7.02 -12.84
C ASN A 200 4.76 -6.15 -13.08
N ILE A 201 5.58 -5.95 -12.05
CA ILE A 201 6.82 -5.17 -12.18
C ILE A 201 7.91 -6.06 -12.77
N ASP A 202 8.55 -5.54 -13.80
CA ASP A 202 9.73 -6.16 -14.39
C ASP A 202 10.93 -6.12 -13.42
N PRO A 203 11.67 -7.24 -13.25
CA PRO A 203 12.81 -7.31 -12.35
C PRO A 203 14.05 -6.65 -12.95
N TYR A 204 14.37 -5.42 -12.54
CA TYR A 204 15.62 -4.75 -12.97
C TYR A 204 16.09 -3.64 -12.00
N ALA A 205 16.37 -4.00 -10.76
CA ALA A 205 17.25 -3.19 -9.93
C ALA A 205 18.71 -3.69 -10.04
N VAL A 206 19.63 -2.85 -9.65
CA VAL A 206 21.09 -3.19 -9.62
C VAL A 206 21.40 -4.21 -8.49
N SER A 207 20.48 -4.39 -7.56
CA SER A 207 20.62 -5.28 -6.40
C SER A 207 19.68 -6.48 -6.47
N ASP A 208 19.98 -7.52 -5.71
CA ASP A 208 19.11 -8.71 -5.54
C ASP A 208 17.77 -8.39 -4.82
N GLU A 209 17.49 -7.11 -4.52
CA GLU A 209 16.29 -6.65 -3.82
C GLU A 209 15.31 -5.93 -4.76
N ASP A 210 15.22 -6.38 -6.03
CA ASP A 210 14.35 -5.82 -7.08
C ASP A 210 12.89 -5.71 -6.66
N TYR A 211 12.41 -6.68 -5.87
CA TYR A 211 11.05 -6.69 -5.36
C TYR A 211 10.70 -5.48 -4.49
N PHE A 212 11.69 -4.73 -4.01
CA PHE A 212 11.45 -3.47 -3.30
C PHE A 212 10.94 -2.34 -4.20
N LEU A 213 11.09 -2.45 -5.52
CA LEU A 213 10.46 -1.52 -6.46
C LEU A 213 8.94 -1.45 -6.29
N ALA A 214 8.33 -2.54 -5.79
CA ALA A 214 6.91 -2.58 -5.49
C ALA A 214 6.46 -1.50 -4.51
N TYR A 215 7.33 -1.04 -3.61
CA TYR A 215 7.03 0.08 -2.71
C TYR A 215 6.77 1.38 -3.49
N TRP A 216 7.70 1.77 -4.36
CA TRP A 216 7.55 2.99 -5.14
C TRP A 216 6.37 2.91 -6.10
N VAL A 217 6.22 1.80 -6.81
CA VAL A 217 5.12 1.61 -7.77
C VAL A 217 3.77 1.64 -7.07
N ALA A 218 3.62 0.97 -5.92
CA ALA A 218 2.38 1.01 -5.15
C ALA A 218 2.06 2.42 -4.65
N GLY A 219 3.07 3.16 -4.18
CA GLY A 219 2.92 4.56 -3.82
C GLY A 219 2.48 5.42 -5.00
N ALA A 220 3.11 5.23 -6.17
CA ALA A 220 2.78 5.96 -7.39
C ALA A 220 1.36 5.65 -7.88
N VAL A 221 0.95 4.38 -7.86
CA VAL A 221 -0.41 3.95 -8.24
C VAL A 221 -1.46 4.55 -7.30
N ALA A 222 -1.20 4.50 -5.99
CA ALA A 222 -2.13 5.01 -4.98
C ALA A 222 -2.26 6.54 -4.99
N GLY A 223 -1.20 7.25 -5.36
CA GLY A 223 -1.18 8.71 -5.44
C GLY A 223 -1.45 9.29 -6.83
N CYS A 224 -1.73 8.44 -7.83
CA CYS A 224 -2.06 8.90 -9.19
C CYS A 224 -3.54 9.29 -9.28
N GLU A 225 -3.80 10.52 -9.72
CA GLU A 225 -5.17 10.99 -9.98
C GLU A 225 -5.81 10.18 -11.12
N ILE A 226 -7.14 10.05 -11.09
CA ILE A 226 -7.86 9.22 -12.07
C ILE A 226 -7.80 9.75 -13.50
N ASN A 227 -7.59 11.05 -13.67
CA ASN A 227 -7.40 11.71 -14.97
C ASN A 227 -5.93 11.79 -15.40
N GLU A 228 -5.01 11.15 -14.69
CA GLU A 228 -3.58 11.11 -14.96
C GLU A 228 -3.10 9.70 -15.27
N SER A 229 -1.92 9.59 -15.89
CA SER A 229 -1.22 8.34 -16.19
C SER A 229 0.17 8.36 -15.56
N LEU A 230 0.66 7.22 -15.12
CA LEU A 230 2.05 7.05 -14.71
C LEU A 230 3.01 6.96 -15.90
N THR A 231 2.52 6.87 -17.15
CA THR A 231 3.36 6.85 -18.35
C THR A 231 4.29 8.06 -18.36
N ASN A 232 5.59 7.82 -18.56
CA ASN A 232 6.64 8.84 -18.56
C ASN A 232 6.92 9.50 -17.19
N LYS A 233 6.31 9.04 -16.10
CA LYS A 233 6.62 9.52 -14.74
C LYS A 233 8.08 9.23 -14.42
N VAL A 234 8.77 10.24 -13.91
CA VAL A 234 10.15 10.10 -13.46
C VAL A 234 10.18 9.23 -12.21
N TYR A 235 11.04 8.23 -12.22
CA TYR A 235 11.37 7.47 -11.03
C TYR A 235 12.30 8.31 -10.13
N ASP A 236 11.88 8.53 -8.91
CA ASP A 236 12.60 9.25 -7.87
C ASP A 236 12.81 8.40 -6.59
N GLY A 237 12.68 7.07 -6.75
CA GLY A 237 12.88 6.09 -5.67
C GLY A 237 14.35 6.00 -5.22
N GLU A 238 14.56 5.33 -4.11
CA GLU A 238 15.89 5.15 -3.52
C GLU A 238 16.59 3.88 -4.02
N ILE A 239 15.85 2.96 -4.64
CA ILE A 239 16.42 1.77 -5.27
C ILE A 239 17.02 2.16 -6.62
N GLU A 240 18.28 1.82 -6.83
CA GLU A 240 18.94 2.09 -8.10
C GLU A 240 18.43 1.15 -9.19
N ILE A 241 17.91 1.73 -10.27
CA ILE A 241 17.43 1.01 -11.45
C ILE A 241 18.44 1.25 -12.58
N ASP A 242 18.95 0.18 -13.16
CA ASP A 242 19.76 0.23 -14.39
C ASP A 242 19.19 -0.72 -15.44
N SER A 243 18.14 -0.28 -16.15
CA SER A 243 17.58 -1.05 -17.26
C SER A 243 18.24 -0.63 -18.57
N ILE A 244 18.92 -1.57 -19.20
CA ILE A 244 19.53 -1.41 -20.53
C ILE A 244 18.75 -2.32 -21.50
N TYR A 245 17.55 -1.88 -21.91
CA TYR A 245 16.76 -2.58 -22.90
C TYR A 245 16.91 -1.98 -24.29
N THR A 246 16.94 -2.84 -25.27
CA THR A 246 16.70 -2.45 -26.66
C THR A 246 15.24 -2.11 -26.88
N GLN A 247 14.93 -1.33 -27.93
CA GLN A 247 13.54 -1.01 -28.28
C GLN A 247 12.68 -2.25 -28.47
N SER A 248 13.23 -3.31 -29.10
CA SER A 248 12.50 -4.57 -29.33
C SER A 248 12.17 -5.30 -28.02
N GLU A 249 13.08 -5.28 -27.04
CA GLU A 249 12.83 -5.87 -25.72
C GLU A 249 11.74 -5.09 -24.98
N LEU A 250 11.79 -3.75 -24.98
CA LEU A 250 10.76 -2.92 -24.38
C LEU A 250 9.36 -3.18 -25.00
N GLU A 251 9.28 -3.31 -26.34
CA GLU A 251 8.03 -3.65 -27.01
C GLU A 251 7.49 -5.04 -26.58
N ASN A 252 8.37 -6.01 -26.44
CA ASN A 252 7.98 -7.35 -26.00
C ASN A 252 7.47 -7.34 -24.56
N LYS A 253 8.15 -6.64 -23.65
CA LYS A 253 7.72 -6.49 -22.26
C LYS A 253 6.34 -5.84 -22.13
N ILE A 254 6.07 -4.78 -22.89
CA ILE A 254 4.73 -4.18 -22.97
C ILE A 254 3.69 -5.21 -23.45
N LYS A 255 4.02 -6.02 -24.47
CA LYS A 255 3.10 -7.06 -24.98
C LYS A 255 2.86 -8.16 -23.95
N SER A 256 3.82 -8.44 -23.09
CA SER A 256 3.72 -9.40 -21.98
C SER A 256 3.03 -8.83 -20.74
N GLY A 257 2.58 -7.56 -20.75
CA GLY A 257 1.91 -6.94 -19.61
C GLY A 257 2.85 -6.61 -18.44
N GLU A 258 4.10 -6.29 -18.74
CA GLU A 258 5.11 -5.95 -17.74
C GLU A 258 5.19 -4.42 -17.56
N PHE A 259 5.15 -3.97 -16.32
CA PHE A 259 5.38 -2.58 -15.94
C PHE A 259 6.88 -2.33 -15.87
N VAL A 260 7.40 -1.54 -16.81
CA VAL A 260 8.84 -1.41 -17.09
C VAL A 260 9.31 0.01 -16.89
N PHE A 261 10.51 0.15 -16.36
CA PHE A 261 11.26 1.41 -16.38
C PHE A 261 12.23 1.44 -17.55
N HIS A 262 12.44 2.63 -18.13
CA HIS A 262 13.40 2.84 -19.18
C HIS A 262 14.16 4.16 -19.00
N ARG A 263 15.35 4.23 -19.57
CA ARG A 263 16.19 5.42 -19.48
C ARG A 263 15.82 6.44 -20.55
N VAL A 264 15.56 7.67 -20.12
CA VAL A 264 15.37 8.83 -21.01
C VAL A 264 16.33 9.93 -20.56
N GLY A 265 17.39 10.14 -21.32
CA GLY A 265 18.50 11.01 -20.92
C GLY A 265 19.19 10.47 -19.67
N ASP A 266 19.21 11.26 -18.62
CA ASP A 266 19.81 10.95 -17.32
C ASP A 266 18.84 10.37 -16.29
N LYS A 267 17.57 10.17 -16.69
CA LYS A 267 16.48 9.77 -15.76
C LYS A 267 15.87 8.44 -16.15
N MET A 268 15.53 7.66 -15.14
CA MET A 268 14.65 6.50 -15.29
C MET A 268 13.20 6.96 -15.25
N ARG A 269 12.39 6.42 -16.16
CA ARG A 269 10.96 6.76 -16.28
C ARG A 269 10.13 5.50 -16.46
N VAL A 270 8.87 5.57 -16.06
CA VAL A 270 7.88 4.55 -16.39
C VAL A 270 7.66 4.56 -17.90
N LEU A 271 7.85 3.42 -18.56
CA LEU A 271 7.65 3.33 -20.02
C LEU A 271 6.19 3.46 -20.36
N LYS A 272 5.32 2.71 -19.70
CA LYS A 272 3.89 2.71 -19.90
C LYS A 272 3.13 2.28 -18.65
N ASP A 273 2.00 2.96 -18.37
CA ASP A 273 1.14 2.67 -17.21
C ASP A 273 0.17 1.53 -17.54
N ILE A 274 0.65 0.30 -17.42
CA ILE A 274 -0.09 -0.93 -17.75
C ILE A 274 -0.09 -1.93 -16.61
N ASN A 275 -1.04 -2.86 -16.67
CA ASN A 275 -1.14 -4.02 -15.79
C ASN A 275 -0.82 -5.33 -16.55
N SER A 276 -0.95 -6.46 -15.85
CA SER A 276 -0.58 -7.78 -16.41
C SER A 276 -1.62 -8.37 -17.38
N PHE A 277 -2.75 -7.71 -17.63
CA PHE A 277 -3.78 -8.22 -18.52
C PHE A 277 -3.34 -8.14 -19.99
N VAL A 278 -3.32 -9.28 -20.68
CA VAL A 278 -2.92 -9.37 -22.10
C VAL A 278 -3.90 -10.17 -22.96
N ASN A 279 -4.59 -11.16 -22.38
CA ASN A 279 -5.51 -12.02 -23.11
C ASN A 279 -6.89 -11.35 -23.27
N VAL A 280 -7.04 -10.61 -24.37
CA VAL A 280 -8.28 -9.89 -24.70
C VAL A 280 -9.41 -10.89 -24.98
N THR A 281 -10.59 -10.65 -24.39
CA THR A 281 -11.81 -11.42 -24.60
C THR A 281 -12.90 -10.57 -25.23
N THR A 282 -14.04 -11.17 -25.54
CA THR A 282 -15.24 -10.41 -26.02
C THR A 282 -15.82 -9.50 -24.96
N GLU A 283 -15.61 -9.79 -23.70
CA GLU A 283 -16.14 -9.03 -22.55
C GLU A 283 -15.12 -7.99 -22.04
N LYS A 284 -13.81 -8.32 -22.12
CA LYS A 284 -12.72 -7.45 -21.69
C LYS A 284 -11.81 -7.10 -22.86
N GLY A 285 -11.94 -5.88 -23.38
CA GLY A 285 -11.13 -5.38 -24.48
C GLY A 285 -9.74 -4.92 -24.04
N LYS A 286 -8.89 -4.56 -25.00
CA LYS A 286 -7.52 -4.09 -24.77
C LYS A 286 -7.42 -2.85 -23.85
N MET A 287 -8.49 -2.09 -23.69
CA MET A 287 -8.53 -0.93 -22.80
C MET A 287 -8.25 -1.29 -21.34
N PHE A 288 -8.62 -2.50 -20.91
CA PHE A 288 -8.36 -2.99 -19.55
C PHE A 288 -6.87 -3.24 -19.24
N GLN A 289 -6.01 -3.23 -20.25
CA GLN A 289 -4.56 -3.25 -20.03
C GLN A 289 -4.02 -1.91 -19.48
N ASN A 290 -4.73 -0.81 -19.71
CA ASN A 290 -4.31 0.52 -19.28
C ASN A 290 -4.76 0.80 -17.85
N ASN A 291 -3.82 1.10 -16.95
CA ASN A 291 -4.11 1.33 -15.53
C ASN A 291 -4.96 2.60 -15.29
N GLN A 292 -4.83 3.65 -16.12
CA GLN A 292 -5.68 4.83 -16.01
C GLN A 292 -7.15 4.47 -16.26
N THR A 293 -7.43 3.64 -17.28
CA THR A 293 -8.79 3.13 -17.54
C THR A 293 -9.30 2.31 -16.34
N VAL A 294 -8.48 1.43 -15.79
CA VAL A 294 -8.86 0.62 -14.62
C VAL A 294 -9.13 1.51 -13.41
N ARG A 295 -8.28 2.51 -13.14
CA ARG A 295 -8.50 3.46 -12.02
C ARG A 295 -9.81 4.22 -12.15
N ILE A 296 -10.18 4.67 -13.36
CA ILE A 296 -11.46 5.35 -13.60
C ILE A 296 -12.62 4.41 -13.28
N CYS A 297 -12.61 3.19 -13.81
CA CYS A 297 -13.66 2.19 -13.55
C CYS A 297 -13.74 1.82 -12.05
N ASP A 298 -12.60 1.67 -11.38
CA ASP A 298 -12.53 1.35 -9.96
C ASP A 298 -13.05 2.49 -9.07
N GLN A 299 -12.75 3.73 -9.45
CA GLN A 299 -13.25 4.91 -8.74
C GLN A 299 -14.77 5.01 -8.89
N ILE A 300 -15.29 4.86 -10.12
CA ILE A 300 -16.75 4.87 -10.36
C ILE A 300 -17.42 3.79 -9.51
N ALA A 301 -16.95 2.55 -9.57
CA ALA A 301 -17.52 1.45 -8.80
C ALA A 301 -17.51 1.72 -7.29
N THR A 302 -16.44 2.30 -6.76
CA THR A 302 -16.29 2.63 -5.35
C THR A 302 -17.21 3.78 -4.94
N ASP A 303 -17.23 4.87 -5.70
CA ASP A 303 -18.02 6.07 -5.38
C ASP A 303 -19.52 5.80 -5.50
N VAL A 304 -19.93 5.03 -6.51
CA VAL A 304 -21.33 4.62 -6.66
C VAL A 304 -21.78 3.71 -5.52
N ALA A 305 -20.90 2.79 -5.07
CA ALA A 305 -21.19 1.95 -3.90
C ALA A 305 -21.37 2.78 -2.63
N VAL A 306 -20.48 3.73 -2.38
CA VAL A 306 -20.55 4.67 -1.22
C VAL A 306 -21.80 5.53 -1.32
N LEU A 307 -22.10 6.10 -2.49
CA LEU A 307 -23.31 6.91 -2.72
C LEU A 307 -24.57 6.10 -2.41
N PHE A 308 -24.63 4.86 -2.90
CA PHE A 308 -25.77 3.99 -2.64
C PHE A 308 -25.91 3.63 -1.16
N GLU A 309 -24.81 3.28 -0.49
CA GLU A 309 -24.79 2.91 0.92
C GLU A 309 -25.22 4.09 1.82
N GLU A 310 -24.67 5.27 1.55
CA GLU A 310 -24.92 6.43 2.40
C GLU A 310 -26.31 7.04 2.22
N TYR A 311 -26.85 7.05 1.01
CA TYR A 311 -28.07 7.82 0.74
C TYR A 311 -29.29 6.98 0.40
N TYR A 312 -29.12 5.75 -0.11
CA TYR A 312 -30.22 4.94 -0.64
C TYR A 312 -30.50 3.68 0.18
N MET A 313 -29.47 2.95 0.59
CA MET A 313 -29.60 1.66 1.26
C MET A 313 -30.42 1.77 2.56
N GLY A 314 -31.58 1.10 2.57
CA GLY A 314 -32.48 1.10 3.73
C GLY A 314 -33.20 2.44 4.01
N LYS A 315 -33.05 3.45 3.15
CA LYS A 315 -33.59 4.80 3.32
C LYS A 315 -34.61 5.18 2.25
N VAL A 316 -34.35 4.82 0.98
CA VAL A 316 -35.19 5.19 -0.16
C VAL A 316 -35.93 3.97 -0.66
N PRO A 317 -37.30 4.06 -0.89
CA PRO A 317 -38.08 2.98 -1.47
C PRO A 317 -37.59 2.64 -2.89
N ASN A 318 -37.60 1.34 -3.24
CA ASN A 318 -37.25 0.89 -4.60
C ASN A 318 -38.52 0.97 -5.50
N ASP A 319 -39.03 2.17 -5.69
CA ASP A 319 -40.07 2.51 -6.65
C ASP A 319 -39.49 3.34 -7.81
N THR A 320 -40.34 3.74 -8.74
CA THR A 320 -39.91 4.56 -9.89
C THR A 320 -39.31 5.88 -9.45
N SER A 321 -39.83 6.53 -8.40
CA SER A 321 -39.33 7.81 -7.91
C SER A 321 -37.96 7.65 -7.27
N GLY A 322 -37.77 6.59 -6.44
CA GLY A 322 -36.48 6.30 -5.81
C GLY A 322 -35.39 5.98 -6.83
N ARG A 323 -35.72 5.18 -7.86
CA ARG A 323 -34.78 4.88 -8.95
C ARG A 323 -34.42 6.11 -9.80
N ASN A 324 -35.41 6.99 -10.08
CA ASN A 324 -35.16 8.25 -10.79
C ASN A 324 -34.24 9.18 -9.96
N SER A 325 -34.41 9.20 -8.63
CA SER A 325 -33.51 9.98 -7.77
C SER A 325 -32.08 9.45 -7.82
N LEU A 326 -31.89 8.12 -7.76
CA LEU A 326 -30.59 7.50 -7.90
C LEU A 326 -29.96 7.79 -9.27
N TRP A 327 -30.75 7.68 -10.34
CA TRP A 327 -30.30 8.04 -11.68
C TRP A 327 -29.82 9.49 -11.76
N ALA A 328 -30.54 10.45 -11.21
CA ALA A 328 -30.13 11.86 -11.23
C ALA A 328 -28.83 12.12 -10.45
N ASP A 329 -28.62 11.43 -9.32
CA ASP A 329 -27.36 11.54 -8.58
C ASP A 329 -26.19 10.90 -9.34
N LEU A 330 -26.43 9.79 -10.06
CA LEU A 330 -25.42 9.18 -10.92
C LEU A 330 -25.04 10.08 -12.10
N VAL A 331 -26.02 10.68 -12.78
CA VAL A 331 -25.77 11.67 -13.85
C VAL A 331 -24.89 12.80 -13.34
N LYS A 332 -25.26 13.43 -12.22
CA LYS A 332 -24.49 14.49 -11.61
C LYS A 332 -23.06 14.07 -11.21
N TYR A 333 -22.89 12.82 -10.80
CA TYR A 333 -21.57 12.28 -10.49
C TYR A 333 -20.72 12.14 -11.76
N HIS A 334 -21.27 11.61 -12.86
CA HIS A 334 -20.56 11.46 -14.12
C HIS A 334 -20.20 12.81 -14.75
N GLU A 335 -21.07 13.83 -14.64
CA GLU A 335 -20.75 15.20 -15.05
C GLU A 335 -19.49 15.74 -14.35
N LYS A 336 -19.27 15.41 -13.05
CA LYS A 336 -18.05 15.79 -12.36
C LYS A 336 -16.82 15.10 -12.95
N LEU A 337 -16.94 13.82 -13.34
CA LEU A 337 -15.84 13.09 -14.00
C LEU A 337 -15.50 13.65 -15.36
N VAL A 338 -16.49 14.12 -16.13
CA VAL A 338 -16.27 14.86 -17.38
C VAL A 338 -15.55 16.18 -17.12
N ASN A 339 -15.97 16.95 -16.12
CA ASN A 339 -15.37 18.21 -15.77
C ASN A 339 -13.89 18.11 -15.40
N ILE A 340 -13.46 17.02 -14.75
CA ILE A 340 -12.06 16.75 -14.47
C ILE A 340 -11.34 16.02 -15.61
N ARG A 341 -12.02 15.79 -16.75
CA ARG A 341 -11.50 15.07 -17.93
C ARG A 341 -11.10 13.60 -17.64
N ALA A 342 -11.73 12.94 -16.70
CA ALA A 342 -11.61 11.50 -16.54
C ALA A 342 -12.49 10.74 -17.53
N LEU A 343 -13.67 11.30 -17.87
CA LEU A 343 -14.54 10.81 -18.92
C LEU A 343 -14.65 11.82 -20.05
N ASP A 344 -14.88 11.32 -21.27
CA ASP A 344 -15.29 12.12 -22.43
C ASP A 344 -16.75 12.57 -22.29
N GLU A 345 -17.30 13.22 -23.32
CA GLU A 345 -18.71 13.63 -23.33
C GLU A 345 -19.61 12.47 -22.87
N PHE A 346 -20.51 12.78 -21.95
CA PHE A 346 -21.36 11.83 -21.30
C PHE A 346 -22.82 12.07 -21.70
N ASP A 347 -23.49 11.03 -22.19
CA ASP A 347 -24.90 11.03 -22.52
C ASP A 347 -25.71 10.49 -21.32
N GLU A 348 -26.64 11.27 -20.81
CA GLU A 348 -27.51 10.88 -19.71
C GLU A 348 -28.30 9.59 -20.02
N GLU A 349 -28.63 9.34 -21.30
CA GLU A 349 -29.30 8.12 -21.76
C GLU A 349 -28.40 6.86 -21.65
N ALA A 350 -27.08 7.07 -21.48
CA ALA A 350 -26.14 5.97 -21.28
C ALA A 350 -26.21 5.34 -19.89
N ILE A 351 -26.94 5.95 -18.93
CA ILE A 351 -27.22 5.37 -17.60
C ILE A 351 -28.69 4.96 -17.52
N SER A 352 -28.94 3.73 -17.09
CA SER A 352 -30.26 3.29 -16.64
C SER A 352 -30.21 2.69 -15.24
N VAL A 353 -31.26 2.94 -14.45
CA VAL A 353 -31.44 2.36 -13.11
C VAL A 353 -32.72 1.56 -13.11
N GLU A 354 -32.60 0.25 -13.03
CA GLU A 354 -33.70 -0.69 -13.15
C GLU A 354 -33.96 -1.45 -11.84
N MET A 355 -35.10 -2.05 -11.72
CA MET A 355 -35.38 -3.00 -10.63
C MET A 355 -34.59 -4.29 -10.90
N GLY A 356 -33.83 -4.76 -9.92
CA GLY A 356 -33.12 -6.02 -10.03
C GLY A 356 -34.05 -7.25 -9.83
N ASP A 357 -33.43 -8.41 -9.64
CA ASP A 357 -34.13 -9.69 -9.51
C ASP A 357 -35.06 -9.79 -8.30
N SER A 358 -34.90 -8.92 -7.32
CA SER A 358 -35.76 -8.84 -6.14
C SER A 358 -36.34 -7.43 -5.96
N LYS A 359 -37.47 -7.32 -5.23
CA LYS A 359 -38.13 -6.03 -4.95
C LYS A 359 -37.23 -5.01 -4.23
N ASN A 360 -36.21 -5.45 -3.57
CA ASN A 360 -35.26 -4.62 -2.80
C ASN A 360 -33.91 -4.52 -3.44
N SER A 361 -33.73 -4.95 -4.69
CA SER A 361 -32.48 -4.79 -5.46
C SER A 361 -32.68 -3.82 -6.64
N VAL A 362 -31.61 -3.10 -6.97
CA VAL A 362 -31.52 -2.25 -8.17
C VAL A 362 -30.31 -2.71 -9.00
N VAL A 363 -30.43 -2.54 -10.31
CA VAL A 363 -29.35 -2.76 -11.26
C VAL A 363 -29.09 -1.45 -11.99
N ILE A 364 -27.81 -1.10 -12.13
CA ILE A 364 -27.35 0.07 -12.87
C ILE A 364 -26.63 -0.45 -14.11
N TYR A 365 -27.04 0.03 -15.27
CA TYR A 365 -26.30 -0.15 -16.53
C TYR A 365 -25.76 1.20 -16.93
N GLU A 366 -24.46 1.25 -17.24
CA GLU A 366 -23.80 2.46 -17.69
C GLU A 366 -22.82 2.19 -18.82
N LYS A 367 -22.74 3.13 -19.75
CA LYS A 367 -21.71 3.17 -20.78
C LYS A 367 -20.85 4.41 -20.55
N ILE A 368 -19.57 4.20 -20.38
CA ILE A 368 -18.60 5.27 -20.14
C ILE A 368 -17.52 5.26 -21.21
N CYS A 369 -16.95 6.41 -21.48
CA CYS A 369 -15.80 6.59 -22.36
C CYS A 369 -14.65 7.23 -21.55
N PRO A 370 -13.75 6.42 -20.97
CA PRO A 370 -12.59 6.94 -20.25
C PRO A 370 -11.67 7.75 -21.17
N VAL A 371 -11.20 8.91 -20.70
CA VAL A 371 -10.19 9.71 -21.39
C VAL A 371 -8.81 9.29 -20.90
N ASN A 372 -7.99 8.80 -21.84
CA ASN A 372 -6.62 8.42 -21.53
C ASN A 372 -5.65 9.55 -21.89
N SER A 373 -4.54 9.62 -21.17
CA SER A 373 -3.45 10.57 -21.43
C SER A 373 -2.82 10.31 -22.81
N MET A 374 -2.28 11.37 -23.46
CA MET A 374 -1.55 11.23 -24.71
C MET A 374 -0.23 10.51 -24.47
N GLU A 375 -0.04 9.34 -25.08
CA GLU A 375 1.15 8.50 -24.89
C GLU A 375 2.02 8.41 -26.15
N GLN A 376 1.47 8.73 -27.33
CA GLN A 376 2.16 8.58 -28.62
C GLN A 376 1.94 9.79 -29.51
N LEU A 377 3.02 10.30 -30.10
CA LEU A 377 2.99 11.38 -31.06
C LEU A 377 3.48 10.90 -32.44
N TYR A 378 2.64 11.00 -33.44
CA TYR A 378 3.01 10.80 -34.85
C TYR A 378 2.97 12.13 -35.56
N MET A 379 4.10 12.58 -36.12
CA MET A 379 4.21 13.85 -36.84
C MET A 379 4.60 13.60 -38.29
N LYS A 380 3.85 14.17 -39.21
CA LYS A 380 4.19 14.19 -40.62
C LYS A 380 4.55 15.62 -41.02
N VAL A 381 5.77 15.83 -41.52
CA VAL A 381 6.25 17.11 -42.02
C VAL A 381 6.33 17.03 -43.54
N THR A 382 5.72 17.98 -44.24
CA THR A 382 5.84 18.15 -45.72
C THR A 382 6.66 19.42 -45.96
N LEU A 383 7.71 19.31 -46.77
CA LEU A 383 8.49 20.46 -47.24
C LEU A 383 7.92 20.87 -48.60
N GLU A 384 7.68 22.15 -48.78
CA GLU A 384 7.26 22.78 -50.05
C GLU A 384 8.46 23.40 -50.76
#